data_bcdeccae857115847d09ebe569c9e912
#
_entry.id   bcdeccae857115847d09ebe569c9e912
#
_cell.length_a   1.000
_cell.length_b   1.000
_cell.length_c   1.000
_cell.angle_alpha   90.00
_cell.angle_beta   90.00
_cell.angle_gamma   90.00
#
_symmetry.space_group_name_H-M   'P 1'
#
loop_
_entity.id
_entity.type
_entity.pdbx_description
1 polymer ?
#
loop_
_entity_poly.entity_id
_entity_poly.type
_entity_poly.pdbx_seq_one_letter_code
_entity_poly.pdbx_strand_id
1 'polypeptide(L)'
;MKIKILFVCHGNICRSPMAEFVMKKLVQDLPKGSAQSAIDFEIASAATSTEEIGNPVYPPARRMLAMHGIDCSGKTARQMTARDYEYYDYIVLMDRNNLRNLRWILPADVYTRETTGPVENRKVSLLMDWVGKSRDVADPWYTGDFVATWDDVNEGCKAMLAQIGHMFQA
;
A
#
# COMPACT_ATOMS: atom_id res chain seq x y z
N MET A 1 -9.37 -13.31 -13.27
CA MET A 1 -9.64 -11.97 -12.72
C MET A 1 -8.34 -11.33 -12.28
N LYS A 2 -8.16 -10.07 -12.58
CA LYS A 2 -6.98 -9.32 -12.18
C LYS A 2 -7.37 -8.23 -11.19
N ILE A 3 -6.64 -8.14 -10.07
CA ILE A 3 -6.82 -7.08 -9.06
C ILE A 3 -5.53 -6.29 -8.95
N LYS A 4 -5.64 -4.97 -9.07
CA LYS A 4 -4.50 -4.05 -9.10
C LYS A 4 -4.50 -3.17 -7.85
N ILE A 5 -3.40 -3.24 -7.09
CA ILE A 5 -3.24 -2.55 -5.80
C ILE A 5 -2.03 -1.63 -5.85
N LEU A 6 -2.23 -0.37 -5.48
CA LEU A 6 -1.14 0.61 -5.32
C LEU A 6 -1.06 1.03 -3.86
N PHE A 7 0.09 0.79 -3.23
CA PHE A 7 0.40 1.32 -1.91
C PHE A 7 1.09 2.66 -2.03
N VAL A 8 0.69 3.63 -1.20
CA VAL A 8 1.20 5.01 -1.30
C VAL A 8 1.60 5.51 0.08
N CYS A 9 2.78 6.12 0.16
CA CYS A 9 3.21 6.88 1.33
C CYS A 9 3.86 8.20 0.87
N HIS A 10 4.46 8.94 1.78
CA HIS A 10 5.04 10.25 1.44
C HIS A 10 6.19 10.14 0.42
N GLY A 11 7.19 9.32 0.71
CA GLY A 11 8.44 9.28 -0.08
C GLY A 11 8.63 8.04 -0.93
N ASN A 12 7.86 6.98 -0.73
CA ASN A 12 8.00 5.70 -1.43
C ASN A 12 9.38 5.03 -1.22
N ILE A 13 9.96 5.19 -0.04
CA ILE A 13 11.23 4.54 0.32
C ILE A 13 11.15 3.67 1.58
N CYS A 14 10.11 3.78 2.38
CA CYS A 14 9.93 3.00 3.63
C CYS A 14 8.62 2.22 3.64
N ARG A 15 7.52 2.86 4.02
CA ARG A 15 6.23 2.20 4.28
C ARG A 15 5.60 1.59 3.04
N SER A 16 5.45 2.34 1.97
CA SER A 16 4.77 1.84 0.78
C SER A 16 5.55 0.75 0.04
N PRO A 17 6.89 0.83 -0.12
CA PRO A 17 7.59 -0.30 -0.71
C PRO A 17 7.58 -1.52 0.21
N MET A 18 7.61 -1.34 1.55
CA MET A 18 7.47 -2.46 2.46
C MET A 18 6.12 -3.16 2.25
N ALA A 19 5.02 -2.41 2.14
CA ALA A 19 3.70 -2.96 1.88
C ALA A 19 3.63 -3.67 0.54
N GLU A 20 4.21 -3.08 -0.50
CA GLU A 20 4.28 -3.71 -1.83
C GLU A 20 4.91 -5.10 -1.77
N PHE A 21 6.09 -5.20 -1.17
CA PHE A 21 6.85 -6.45 -1.15
C PHE A 21 6.30 -7.46 -0.16
N VAL A 22 5.75 -7.02 0.96
CA VAL A 22 5.03 -7.90 1.90
C VAL A 22 3.81 -8.51 1.21
N MET A 23 3.00 -7.70 0.53
CA MET A 23 1.81 -8.21 -0.17
C MET A 23 2.19 -9.18 -1.28
N LYS A 24 3.22 -8.87 -2.05
CA LYS A 24 3.73 -9.77 -3.09
C LYS A 24 4.14 -11.13 -2.50
N LYS A 25 4.81 -11.12 -1.35
CA LYS A 25 5.22 -12.35 -0.66
C LYS A 25 4.01 -13.14 -0.17
N LEU A 26 3.04 -12.46 0.43
CA LEU A 26 1.81 -13.10 0.89
C LEU A 26 1.04 -13.77 -0.25
N VAL A 27 0.95 -13.10 -1.39
CA VAL A 27 0.29 -13.64 -2.59
C VAL A 27 1.06 -14.84 -3.12
N GLN A 28 2.39 -14.76 -3.18
CA GLN A 28 3.26 -15.86 -3.63
C GLN A 28 3.09 -17.11 -2.75
N ASP A 29 2.90 -16.92 -1.44
CA ASP A 29 2.81 -17.99 -0.46
C ASP A 29 1.38 -18.52 -0.26
N LEU A 30 0.41 -18.06 -1.03
CA LEU A 30 -0.98 -18.51 -0.91
C LEU A 30 -1.07 -20.02 -1.18
N PRO A 31 -1.86 -20.76 -0.36
CA PRO A 31 -2.11 -22.17 -0.63
C PRO A 31 -2.75 -22.39 -1.99
N LYS A 32 -2.27 -23.38 -2.73
CA LYS A 32 -2.89 -23.77 -4.00
C LYS A 32 -4.35 -24.18 -3.75
N GLY A 33 -5.25 -23.68 -4.61
CA GLY A 33 -6.68 -23.97 -4.49
C GLY A 33 -7.43 -23.04 -3.56
N SER A 34 -6.74 -22.09 -2.87
CA SER A 34 -7.45 -21.05 -2.12
C SER A 34 -8.16 -20.08 -3.07
N ALA A 35 -9.21 -19.41 -2.56
CA ALA A 35 -9.95 -18.43 -3.36
C ALA A 35 -9.02 -17.34 -3.92
N GLN A 36 -8.10 -16.84 -3.09
CA GLN A 36 -7.17 -15.80 -3.48
C GLN A 36 -6.16 -16.27 -4.54
N SER A 37 -5.79 -17.56 -4.53
CA SER A 37 -4.81 -18.10 -5.49
C SER A 37 -5.31 -18.10 -6.94
N ALA A 38 -6.61 -17.98 -7.13
CA ALA A 38 -7.21 -17.86 -8.46
C ALA A 38 -7.18 -16.43 -9.00
N ILE A 39 -6.76 -15.46 -8.19
CA ILE A 39 -6.71 -14.05 -8.56
C ILE A 39 -5.30 -13.70 -9.03
N ASP A 40 -5.21 -13.00 -10.18
CA ASP A 40 -3.97 -12.41 -10.64
C ASP A 40 -3.81 -11.03 -10.01
N PHE A 41 -2.84 -10.89 -9.10
CA PHE A 41 -2.58 -9.63 -8.42
C PHE A 41 -1.47 -8.85 -9.10
N GLU A 42 -1.72 -7.57 -9.39
CA GLU A 42 -0.71 -6.62 -9.80
C GLU A 42 -0.52 -5.63 -8.64
N ILE A 43 0.69 -5.60 -8.05
CA ILE A 43 0.98 -4.87 -6.83
C ILE A 43 2.16 -3.93 -7.08
N ALA A 44 1.97 -2.65 -6.72
CA ALA A 44 3.00 -1.63 -6.88
C ALA A 44 2.95 -0.64 -5.74
N SER A 45 3.88 0.30 -5.70
CA SER A 45 3.89 1.39 -4.74
C SER A 45 4.40 2.69 -5.35
N ALA A 46 3.99 3.82 -4.76
CA ALA A 46 4.35 5.15 -5.22
C ALA A 46 4.36 6.13 -4.04
N ALA A 47 4.80 7.35 -4.31
CA ALA A 47 4.87 8.44 -3.35
C ALA A 47 3.83 9.51 -3.66
N THR A 48 3.39 10.25 -2.63
CA THR A 48 2.66 11.51 -2.84
C THR A 48 3.63 12.64 -3.23
N SER A 49 4.87 12.60 -2.74
CA SER A 49 5.85 13.67 -2.98
C SER A 49 6.85 13.31 -4.08
N THR A 50 7.66 14.30 -4.45
CA THR A 50 8.77 14.15 -5.41
C THR A 50 10.14 14.05 -4.73
N GLU A 51 10.18 14.06 -3.40
CA GLU A 51 11.42 14.22 -2.65
C GLU A 51 12.45 13.12 -2.89
N GLU A 52 11.97 11.88 -3.09
CA GLU A 52 12.82 10.69 -3.16
C GLU A 52 12.81 10.01 -4.53
N ILE A 53 12.30 10.65 -5.57
CA ILE A 53 12.19 10.04 -6.90
C ILE A 53 13.54 9.46 -7.35
N GLY A 54 13.52 8.18 -7.75
CA GLY A 54 14.70 7.47 -8.22
C GLY A 54 15.52 6.80 -7.12
N ASN A 55 15.25 7.09 -5.84
CA ASN A 55 16.01 6.51 -4.73
C ASN A 55 15.53 5.08 -4.43
N PRO A 56 16.47 4.20 -4.02
CA PRO A 56 16.11 2.83 -3.62
C PRO A 56 15.39 2.82 -2.27
N VAL A 57 14.90 1.64 -1.90
CA VAL A 57 14.31 1.43 -0.57
C VAL A 57 15.34 1.81 0.50
N TYR A 58 14.89 2.59 1.48
CA TYR A 58 15.72 3.08 2.58
C TYR A 58 16.38 1.91 3.32
N PRO A 59 17.69 1.97 3.61
CA PRO A 59 18.42 0.79 4.13
C PRO A 59 17.79 0.10 5.34
N PRO A 60 17.31 0.79 6.39
CA PRO A 60 16.64 0.10 7.50
C PRO A 60 15.38 -0.67 7.08
N ALA A 61 14.58 -0.12 6.16
CA ALA A 61 13.40 -0.80 5.62
C ALA A 61 13.81 -2.03 4.81
N ARG A 62 14.85 -1.89 4.00
CA ARG A 62 15.40 -2.99 3.21
C ARG A 62 15.92 -4.12 4.11
N ARG A 63 16.61 -3.77 5.20
CA ARG A 63 17.07 -4.77 6.18
C ARG A 63 15.92 -5.49 6.85
N MET A 64 14.85 -4.77 7.19
CA MET A 64 13.66 -5.38 7.80
C MET A 64 13.03 -6.40 6.86
N LEU A 65 12.88 -6.07 5.58
CA LEU A 65 12.37 -7.00 4.58
C LEU A 65 13.29 -8.22 4.44
N ALA A 66 14.61 -7.99 4.37
CA ALA A 66 15.59 -9.07 4.25
C ALA A 66 15.56 -10.03 5.44
N MET A 67 15.34 -9.54 6.65
CA MET A 67 15.17 -10.38 7.85
C MET A 67 14.02 -11.37 7.72
N HIS A 68 13.02 -11.05 6.91
CA HIS A 68 11.87 -11.92 6.63
C HIS A 68 11.97 -12.64 5.28
N GLY A 69 13.16 -12.66 4.69
CA GLY A 69 13.41 -13.37 3.43
C GLY A 69 12.86 -12.69 2.21
N ILE A 70 12.65 -11.38 2.27
CA ILE A 70 12.06 -10.61 1.17
C ILE A 70 13.12 -9.72 0.52
N ASP A 71 13.31 -9.87 -0.80
CA ASP A 71 14.22 -9.05 -1.60
C ASP A 71 13.43 -7.93 -2.28
N CYS A 72 13.86 -6.69 -2.07
CA CYS A 72 13.26 -5.52 -2.71
C CYS A 72 14.22 -4.83 -3.69
N SER A 73 15.24 -5.54 -4.16
CA SER A 73 16.23 -5.02 -5.11
C SER A 73 15.57 -4.50 -6.39
N GLY A 74 16.07 -3.39 -6.89
CA GLY A 74 15.57 -2.78 -8.14
C GLY A 74 14.39 -1.85 -7.96
N LYS A 75 13.74 -1.82 -6.80
CA LYS A 75 12.67 -0.86 -6.53
C LYS A 75 13.25 0.53 -6.33
N THR A 76 12.73 1.50 -7.08
CA THR A 76 13.05 2.92 -6.89
C THR A 76 11.76 3.72 -6.71
N ALA A 77 11.85 4.81 -5.95
CA ALA A 77 10.71 5.66 -5.66
C ALA A 77 10.20 6.36 -6.94
N ARG A 78 8.88 6.40 -7.08
CA ARG A 78 8.19 7.18 -8.12
C ARG A 78 7.02 7.93 -7.51
N GLN A 79 6.60 9.01 -8.15
CA GLN A 79 5.43 9.74 -7.70
C GLN A 79 4.16 9.13 -8.30
N MET A 80 3.11 9.05 -7.49
CA MET A 80 1.77 8.71 -7.95
C MET A 80 1.23 9.79 -8.90
N THR A 81 0.49 9.38 -9.92
CA THR A 81 -0.16 10.28 -10.87
C THR A 81 -1.68 10.07 -10.87
N ALA A 82 -2.41 10.99 -11.50
CA ALA A 82 -3.86 10.83 -11.68
C ALA A 82 -4.21 9.58 -12.51
N ARG A 83 -3.32 9.16 -13.41
CA ARG A 83 -3.50 7.91 -14.18
C ARG A 83 -3.44 6.68 -13.30
N ASP A 84 -2.62 6.70 -12.25
CA ASP A 84 -2.58 5.60 -11.28
C ASP A 84 -3.94 5.42 -10.60
N TYR A 85 -4.61 6.51 -10.27
CA TYR A 85 -5.94 6.45 -9.68
C TYR A 85 -6.94 5.73 -10.59
N GLU A 86 -6.88 5.98 -11.88
CA GLU A 86 -7.77 5.31 -12.85
C GLU A 86 -7.38 3.84 -13.07
N TYR A 87 -6.09 3.55 -13.05
CA TYR A 87 -5.57 2.23 -13.39
C TYR A 87 -5.73 1.20 -12.27
N TYR A 88 -5.45 1.57 -11.02
CA TYR A 88 -5.51 0.64 -9.90
C TYR A 88 -6.91 0.53 -9.33
N ASP A 89 -7.25 -0.67 -8.86
CA ASP A 89 -8.55 -0.95 -8.22
C ASP A 89 -8.57 -0.45 -6.79
N TYR A 90 -7.43 -0.54 -6.09
CA TYR A 90 -7.26 -0.10 -4.71
C TYR A 90 -6.05 0.80 -4.59
N ILE A 91 -6.26 1.95 -3.96
CA ILE A 91 -5.19 2.89 -3.58
C ILE A 91 -5.12 2.87 -2.06
N VAL A 92 -4.03 2.36 -1.50
CA VAL A 92 -3.91 2.12 -0.06
C VAL A 92 -2.81 3.02 0.51
N LEU A 93 -3.20 3.94 1.38
CA LEU A 93 -2.34 4.94 1.99
C LEU A 93 -1.91 4.49 3.39
N MET A 94 -0.83 5.08 3.90
CA MET A 94 -0.29 4.75 5.21
C MET A 94 -0.82 5.65 6.33
N ASP A 95 -1.11 6.91 6.02
CA ASP A 95 -1.57 7.88 7.02
C ASP A 95 -2.50 8.95 6.42
N ARG A 96 -3.08 9.75 7.32
CA ARG A 96 -3.98 10.83 6.94
C ARG A 96 -3.28 11.97 6.19
N ASN A 97 -1.97 12.16 6.40
CA ASN A 97 -1.20 13.12 5.64
C ASN A 97 -1.09 12.70 4.17
N ASN A 98 -0.91 11.40 3.91
CA ASN A 98 -0.95 10.89 2.53
C ASN A 98 -2.29 11.20 1.88
N LEU A 99 -3.39 10.99 2.59
CA LEU A 99 -4.73 11.29 2.08
C LEU A 99 -4.87 12.79 1.73
N ARG A 100 -4.46 13.66 2.62
CA ARG A 100 -4.52 15.11 2.39
C ARG A 100 -3.68 15.52 1.20
N ASN A 101 -2.51 14.92 1.01
CA ASN A 101 -1.60 15.27 -0.07
C ASN A 101 -2.05 14.78 -1.45
N LEU A 102 -3.04 13.90 -1.51
CA LEU A 102 -3.67 13.53 -2.79
C LEU A 102 -4.33 14.72 -3.48
N ARG A 103 -4.64 15.80 -2.75
CA ARG A 103 -5.18 17.05 -3.34
C ARG A 103 -4.26 17.65 -4.40
N TRP A 104 -2.95 17.35 -4.34
CA TRP A 104 -1.97 17.83 -5.31
C TRP A 104 -1.85 16.93 -6.55
N ILE A 105 -2.45 15.74 -6.50
CA ILE A 105 -2.32 14.70 -7.53
C ILE A 105 -3.64 14.51 -8.27
N LEU A 106 -4.75 14.44 -7.53
CA LEU A 106 -6.07 14.14 -8.07
C LEU A 106 -6.81 15.39 -8.49
N PRO A 107 -7.69 15.31 -9.52
CA PRO A 107 -8.65 16.37 -9.81
C PRO A 107 -9.50 16.68 -8.57
N ALA A 108 -9.92 17.93 -8.42
CA ALA A 108 -10.62 18.41 -7.23
C ALA A 108 -11.91 17.63 -6.93
N ASP A 109 -12.68 17.29 -7.96
CA ASP A 109 -13.90 16.50 -7.81
C ASP A 109 -13.63 15.08 -7.34
N VAL A 110 -12.56 14.45 -7.85
CA VAL A 110 -12.11 13.12 -7.44
C VAL A 110 -11.65 13.15 -5.99
N TYR A 111 -10.84 14.14 -5.63
CA TYR A 111 -10.34 14.29 -4.26
C TYR A 111 -11.51 14.45 -3.27
N THR A 112 -12.50 15.28 -3.61
CA THR A 112 -13.69 15.49 -2.78
C THR A 112 -14.46 14.18 -2.60
N ARG A 113 -14.68 13.43 -3.67
CA ARG A 113 -15.38 12.14 -3.61
C ARG A 113 -14.63 11.14 -2.71
N GLU A 114 -13.31 11.09 -2.82
CA GLU A 114 -12.49 10.13 -2.04
C GLU A 114 -12.33 10.52 -0.57
N THR A 115 -12.59 11.78 -0.22
CA THR A 115 -12.42 12.24 1.17
C THR A 115 -13.74 12.48 1.90
N THR A 116 -14.82 12.79 1.18
CA THR A 116 -16.12 13.12 1.78
C THR A 116 -17.27 12.24 1.28
N GLY A 117 -17.08 11.51 0.19
CA GLY A 117 -18.11 10.62 -0.36
C GLY A 117 -18.30 9.37 0.48
N PRO A 118 -19.32 8.54 0.16
CA PRO A 118 -19.54 7.28 0.86
C PRO A 118 -18.32 6.36 0.79
N VAL A 119 -17.96 5.76 1.92
CA VAL A 119 -16.77 4.90 2.04
C VAL A 119 -16.83 3.73 1.07
N GLU A 120 -18.00 3.13 0.88
CA GLU A 120 -18.19 1.99 -0.02
C GLU A 120 -17.93 2.31 -1.49
N ASN A 121 -17.92 3.60 -1.86
CA ASN A 121 -17.67 4.05 -3.24
C ASN A 121 -16.23 4.55 -3.44
N ARG A 122 -15.37 4.43 -2.44
CA ARG A 122 -13.99 4.91 -2.51
C ARG A 122 -13.04 3.84 -2.99
N LYS A 123 -12.09 4.22 -3.84
CA LYS A 123 -10.89 3.42 -4.15
C LYS A 123 -9.82 3.58 -3.09
N VAL A 124 -9.78 4.74 -2.44
CA VAL A 124 -8.73 5.14 -1.50
C VAL A 124 -9.10 4.70 -0.10
N SER A 125 -8.16 4.05 0.57
CA SER A 125 -8.29 3.64 1.97
C SER A 125 -6.95 3.81 2.68
N LEU A 126 -6.97 3.82 4.01
CA LEU A 126 -5.76 3.67 4.82
C LEU A 126 -5.54 2.18 5.07
N LEU A 127 -4.28 1.76 5.13
CA LEU A 127 -3.96 0.35 5.35
C LEU A 127 -4.60 -0.19 6.64
N MET A 128 -4.57 0.60 7.73
CA MET A 128 -5.12 0.17 9.01
C MET A 128 -6.65 0.13 9.04
N ASP A 129 -7.34 0.75 8.08
CA ASP A 129 -8.80 0.58 7.92
C ASP A 129 -9.16 -0.89 7.69
N TRP A 130 -8.31 -1.63 6.96
CA TRP A 130 -8.55 -3.05 6.67
C TRP A 130 -8.47 -3.93 7.91
N VAL A 131 -7.79 -3.46 8.96
CA VAL A 131 -7.70 -4.14 10.26
C VAL A 131 -8.82 -3.69 11.21
N GLY A 132 -9.57 -2.65 10.83
CA GLY A 132 -10.59 -2.05 11.69
C GLY A 132 -10.02 -1.09 12.73
N LYS A 133 -8.79 -0.60 12.51
CA LYS A 133 -8.12 0.35 13.40
C LYS A 133 -8.11 1.75 12.78
N SER A 134 -8.68 2.72 13.52
CA SER A 134 -8.72 4.11 13.06
C SER A 134 -7.43 4.84 13.43
N ARG A 135 -6.30 4.41 12.86
CA ARG A 135 -5.00 5.02 13.11
C ARG A 135 -4.07 4.89 11.90
N ASP A 136 -3.03 5.71 11.90
CA ASP A 136 -1.99 5.70 10.87
C ASP A 136 -0.97 4.58 11.11
N VAL A 137 -0.27 4.19 10.05
CA VAL A 137 1.03 3.51 10.15
C VAL A 137 2.07 4.61 10.39
N ALA A 138 2.69 4.60 11.57
CA ALA A 138 3.68 5.62 11.92
C ALA A 138 4.85 5.62 10.94
N ASP A 139 5.34 6.83 10.61
CA ASP A 139 6.45 6.97 9.68
C ASP A 139 7.78 6.66 10.38
N PRO A 140 8.47 5.58 10.00
CA PRO A 140 9.71 5.16 10.66
C PRO A 140 10.89 6.10 10.40
N TRP A 141 10.77 6.98 9.40
CA TRP A 141 11.75 8.03 9.18
C TRP A 141 11.86 8.93 10.41
N TYR A 142 10.72 9.22 11.06
CA TYR A 142 10.67 10.07 12.27
C TYR A 142 10.80 9.28 13.56
N THR A 143 10.19 8.10 13.65
CA THR A 143 10.19 7.31 14.89
C THR A 143 11.43 6.45 15.04
N GLY A 144 12.06 6.06 13.94
CA GLY A 144 13.14 5.07 13.94
C GLY A 144 12.69 3.64 14.23
N ASP A 145 11.38 3.40 14.40
CA ASP A 145 10.84 2.10 14.78
C ASP A 145 10.34 1.32 13.56
N PHE A 146 11.26 0.64 12.90
CA PHE A 146 10.96 -0.19 11.72
C PHE A 146 10.25 -1.48 12.07
N VAL A 147 10.36 -1.96 13.31
CA VAL A 147 9.65 -3.15 13.78
C VAL A 147 8.16 -2.84 13.87
N ALA A 148 7.77 -1.71 14.45
CA ALA A 148 6.37 -1.28 14.52
C ALA A 148 5.78 -1.11 13.12
N THR A 149 6.53 -0.52 12.19
CA THR A 149 6.12 -0.39 10.80
C THR A 149 5.90 -1.76 10.15
N TRP A 150 6.84 -2.68 10.34
CA TRP A 150 6.71 -4.05 9.83
C TRP A 150 5.44 -4.71 10.36
N ASP A 151 5.21 -4.64 11.68
CA ASP A 151 4.05 -5.28 12.31
C ASP A 151 2.74 -4.74 11.73
N ASP A 152 2.61 -3.42 11.58
CA ASP A 152 1.43 -2.78 11.02
C ASP A 152 1.23 -3.15 9.53
N VAL A 153 2.30 -3.09 8.75
CA VAL A 153 2.24 -3.40 7.32
C VAL A 153 1.86 -4.86 7.10
N ASN A 154 2.47 -5.76 7.86
CA ASN A 154 2.19 -7.19 7.77
C ASN A 154 0.74 -7.50 8.17
N GLU A 155 0.28 -6.94 9.29
CA GLU A 155 -1.10 -7.11 9.74
C GLU A 155 -2.11 -6.54 8.74
N GLY A 156 -1.85 -5.32 8.24
CA GLY A 156 -2.73 -4.66 7.27
C GLY A 156 -2.81 -5.40 5.94
N CYS A 157 -1.69 -5.85 5.42
CA CYS A 157 -1.65 -6.61 4.17
C CYS A 157 -2.37 -7.95 4.29
N LYS A 158 -2.18 -8.67 5.41
CA LYS A 158 -2.89 -9.93 5.67
C LYS A 158 -4.40 -9.72 5.75
N ALA A 159 -4.84 -8.69 6.47
CA ALA A 159 -6.26 -8.37 6.59
C ALA A 159 -6.88 -8.01 5.25
N MET A 160 -6.17 -7.20 4.46
CA MET A 160 -6.62 -6.80 3.13
C MET A 160 -6.76 -8.02 2.21
N LEU A 161 -5.75 -8.87 2.17
CA LEU A 161 -5.76 -10.06 1.33
C LEU A 161 -6.91 -11.01 1.70
N ALA A 162 -7.16 -11.20 3.00
CA ALA A 162 -8.28 -12.01 3.48
C ALA A 162 -9.63 -11.43 3.05
N GLN A 163 -9.83 -10.13 3.21
CA GLN A 163 -11.08 -9.47 2.83
C GLN A 163 -11.32 -9.52 1.32
N ILE A 164 -10.28 -9.32 0.52
CA ILE A 164 -10.39 -9.45 -0.94
C ILE A 164 -10.81 -10.87 -1.30
N GLY A 165 -10.23 -11.88 -0.65
CA GLY A 165 -10.63 -13.27 -0.86
C GLY A 165 -12.11 -13.51 -0.58
N HIS A 166 -12.64 -12.93 0.48
CA HIS A 166 -14.07 -13.04 0.81
C HIS A 166 -14.97 -12.33 -0.20
N MET A 167 -14.57 -11.14 -0.68
CA MET A 167 -15.37 -10.39 -1.66
C MET A 167 -15.56 -11.14 -2.97
N PHE A 168 -14.58 -11.95 -3.38
CA PHE A 168 -14.57 -12.63 -4.68
C PHE A 168 -14.76 -14.14 -4.57
N GLN A 169 -15.18 -14.63 -3.42
CA GLN A 169 -15.65 -16.01 -3.28
C GLN A 169 -16.97 -16.17 -4.01
N ALA A 170 -17.05 -17.22 -4.83
CA ALA A 170 -18.29 -17.59 -5.48
C ALA A 170 -19.25 -18.24 -4.48
#